data_0b1c3dcb7b2580c52d9a95614c03fd1b
#
_entry.id   0b1c3dcb7b2580c52d9a95614c03fd1b
#
_cell.length_a   1.000
_cell.length_b   1.000
_cell.length_c   1.000
_cell.angle_alpha   90.00
_cell.angle_beta   90.00
_cell.angle_gamma   90.00
#
_symmetry.space_group_name_H-M   'P 1'
#
loop_
_entity.id
_entity.type
_entity.pdbx_description
1 polymer ?
#
loop_
_entity_poly.entity_id
_entity_poly.type
_entity_poly.pdbx_seq_one_letter_code
_entity_poly.pdbx_strand_id
1 'polypeptide(L)'
;MKPWIPLAALALALSPLAVVHPVRVAGRSMEPDLQNGDLRWVLRAWASHAPRRGEVWVVAGPEGEAVKRVLGLPGETVAWAGPDLRVDGRTLDEPWVVHPERRGSGQRACGGGYLVLGDNRPESLDGRTWGPLPSQALQGRIL
;
A
#
# COMPACT_ATOMS: atom_id res chain seq x y z
N MET A 1 -32.10 26.91 -30.72
CA MET A 1 -32.20 26.42 -29.34
C MET A 1 -30.84 25.78 -28.98
N LYS A 2 -30.07 26.36 -28.06
CA LYS A 2 -28.84 25.75 -27.58
C LYS A 2 -29.20 24.64 -26.57
N PRO A 3 -28.70 23.41 -26.71
CA PRO A 3 -28.98 22.37 -25.72
C PRO A 3 -28.30 22.75 -24.40
N TRP A 4 -29.08 23.08 -23.42
CA TRP A 4 -28.60 23.20 -22.04
C TRP A 4 -28.34 21.78 -21.54
N ILE A 5 -27.07 21.39 -21.56
CA ILE A 5 -26.63 20.22 -20.78
C ILE A 5 -26.61 20.72 -19.34
N PRO A 6 -27.44 20.22 -18.44
CA PRO A 6 -27.44 20.71 -17.07
C PRO A 6 -26.08 20.39 -16.45
N LEU A 7 -25.45 21.40 -15.83
CA LEU A 7 -24.19 21.27 -15.09
C LEU A 7 -24.19 20.07 -14.13
N ALA A 8 -25.36 19.68 -13.62
CA ALA A 8 -25.56 18.49 -12.81
C ALA A 8 -25.22 17.18 -13.55
N ALA A 9 -25.51 17.08 -14.85
CA ALA A 9 -25.20 15.88 -15.63
C ALA A 9 -23.70 15.77 -15.89
N LEU A 10 -23.01 16.90 -16.08
CA LEU A 10 -21.55 16.94 -16.21
C LEU A 10 -20.85 16.59 -14.88
N ALA A 11 -21.36 17.08 -13.76
CA ALA A 11 -20.87 16.75 -12.43
C ALA A 11 -21.04 15.25 -12.09
N LEU A 12 -22.15 14.63 -12.51
CA LEU A 12 -22.40 13.19 -12.34
C LEU A 12 -21.46 12.35 -13.21
N ALA A 13 -21.14 12.80 -14.41
CA ALA A 13 -20.22 12.10 -15.32
C ALA A 13 -18.75 12.15 -14.86
N LEU A 14 -18.35 13.19 -14.12
CA LEU A 14 -17.00 13.35 -13.56
C LEU A 14 -16.86 12.75 -12.15
N SER A 15 -17.97 12.37 -11.51
CA SER A 15 -18.00 11.81 -10.16
C SER A 15 -17.11 10.57 -9.97
N PRO A 16 -17.06 9.58 -10.89
CA PRO A 16 -16.18 8.42 -10.73
C PRO A 16 -14.68 8.79 -10.80
N LEU A 17 -14.29 9.81 -11.57
CA LEU A 17 -12.90 10.28 -11.65
C LEU A 17 -12.40 10.98 -10.37
N ALA A 18 -13.34 11.49 -9.54
CA ALA A 18 -12.98 12.04 -8.23
C ALA A 18 -12.61 10.94 -7.21
N VAL A 19 -13.12 9.72 -7.42
CA VAL A 19 -12.96 8.58 -6.50
C VAL A 19 -11.77 7.71 -6.87
N VAL A 20 -11.48 7.59 -8.17
CA VAL A 20 -10.42 6.75 -8.73
C VAL A 20 -9.50 7.60 -9.59
N HIS A 21 -8.19 7.35 -9.53
CA HIS A 21 -7.21 8.00 -10.39
C HIS A 21 -6.11 7.02 -10.81
N PRO A 22 -5.46 7.24 -11.96
CA PRO A 22 -4.35 6.41 -12.38
C PRO A 22 -3.06 6.81 -11.65
N VAL A 23 -2.24 5.82 -11.33
CA VAL A 23 -0.88 5.99 -10.79
C VAL A 23 0.08 5.12 -11.60
N ARG A 24 1.24 5.66 -11.91
CA ARG A 24 2.33 4.89 -12.51
C ARG A 24 3.27 4.40 -11.42
N VAL A 25 3.45 3.08 -11.37
CA VAL A 25 4.37 2.44 -10.42
C VAL A 25 5.80 2.83 -10.76
N ALA A 26 6.54 3.32 -9.78
CA ALA A 26 7.95 3.64 -9.90
C ALA A 26 8.78 2.74 -8.98
N GLY A 27 9.89 2.22 -9.50
CA GLY A 27 10.78 1.35 -8.76
C GLY A 27 10.39 -0.13 -8.82
N ARG A 28 11.16 -0.94 -8.11
CA ARG A 28 11.11 -2.41 -8.18
C ARG A 28 10.64 -3.06 -6.87
N SER A 29 10.27 -2.27 -5.89
CA SER A 29 9.98 -2.76 -4.53
C SER A 29 8.75 -3.68 -4.45
N MET A 30 7.88 -3.66 -5.45
CA MET A 30 6.66 -4.47 -5.51
C MET A 30 6.72 -5.58 -6.58
N GLU A 31 7.89 -5.82 -7.16
CA GLU A 31 8.07 -6.95 -8.09
C GLU A 31 7.94 -8.29 -7.34
N PRO A 32 7.38 -9.30 -7.99
CA PRO A 32 6.90 -9.34 -9.38
C PRO A 32 5.46 -8.88 -9.56
N ASP A 33 4.71 -8.62 -8.49
CA ASP A 33 3.27 -8.31 -8.53
C ASP A 33 2.99 -7.00 -9.30
N LEU A 34 3.78 -5.98 -9.04
CA LEU A 34 3.76 -4.71 -9.77
C LEU A 34 5.16 -4.38 -10.30
N GLN A 35 5.24 -4.10 -11.58
CA GLN A 35 6.51 -3.78 -12.24
C GLN A 35 6.70 -2.26 -12.38
N ASN A 36 7.96 -1.86 -12.48
CA ASN A 36 8.29 -0.47 -12.78
C ASN A 36 7.65 -0.02 -14.10
N GLY A 37 6.92 1.09 -14.07
CA GLY A 37 6.21 1.64 -15.21
C GLY A 37 4.75 1.18 -15.36
N ASP A 38 4.31 0.20 -14.59
CA ASP A 38 2.91 -0.25 -14.59
C ASP A 38 1.95 0.90 -14.31
N LEU A 39 0.84 0.93 -15.03
CA LEU A 39 -0.27 1.84 -14.77
C LEU A 39 -1.33 1.10 -13.95
N ARG A 40 -1.68 1.63 -12.81
CA ARG A 40 -2.70 1.05 -11.91
C ARG A 40 -3.74 2.09 -11.54
N TRP A 41 -4.96 1.62 -11.32
CA TRP A 41 -6.04 2.44 -10.78
C TRP A 41 -6.00 2.42 -9.26
N VAL A 42 -6.18 3.58 -8.68
CA VAL A 42 -6.14 3.79 -7.23
C VAL A 42 -7.48 4.33 -6.75
N LEU A 43 -8.10 3.61 -5.85
CA LEU A 43 -9.26 4.09 -5.09
C LEU A 43 -8.78 4.97 -3.95
N ARG A 44 -9.20 6.24 -3.93
CA ARG A 44 -8.80 7.19 -2.89
C ARG A 44 -9.18 6.69 -1.49
N ALA A 45 -8.33 6.97 -0.50
CA ALA A 45 -8.50 6.47 0.87
C ALA A 45 -9.87 6.80 1.47
N TRP A 46 -10.38 8.01 1.24
CA TRP A 46 -11.68 8.44 1.77
C TRP A 46 -12.89 7.69 1.17
N ALA A 47 -12.71 7.07 0.00
CA ALA A 47 -13.73 6.26 -0.67
C ALA A 47 -13.52 4.75 -0.44
N SER A 48 -12.45 4.36 0.25
CA SER A 48 -12.12 2.97 0.56
C SER A 48 -12.54 2.62 1.99
N HIS A 49 -12.63 1.32 2.25
CA HIS A 49 -12.68 0.81 3.62
C HIS A 49 -11.32 1.00 4.31
N ALA A 50 -11.27 0.77 5.63
CA ALA A 50 -10.02 0.73 6.37
C ALA A 50 -9.03 -0.28 5.74
N PRO A 51 -7.73 0.03 5.70
CA PRO A 51 -6.72 -0.86 5.11
C PRO A 51 -6.74 -2.25 5.75
N ARG A 52 -6.67 -3.29 4.90
CA ARG A 52 -6.65 -4.69 5.33
C ARG A 52 -5.31 -5.32 5.00
N ARG A 53 -4.94 -6.33 5.77
CA ARG A 53 -3.72 -7.11 5.51
C ARG A 53 -3.74 -7.72 4.11
N GLY A 54 -2.60 -7.62 3.41
CA GLY A 54 -2.42 -8.12 2.06
C GLY A 54 -2.78 -7.13 0.96
N GLU A 55 -3.50 -6.06 1.24
CA GLU A 55 -3.82 -5.03 0.25
C GLU A 55 -2.62 -4.16 -0.09
N VAL A 56 -2.56 -3.72 -1.35
CA VAL A 56 -1.53 -2.81 -1.83
C VAL A 56 -2.07 -1.38 -1.84
N TRP A 57 -1.30 -0.48 -1.25
CA TRP A 57 -1.69 0.92 -1.08
C TRP A 57 -0.60 1.87 -1.57
N VAL A 58 -1.02 3.01 -2.05
CA VAL A 58 -0.18 4.20 -2.20
C VAL A 58 -0.04 4.84 -0.83
N VAL A 59 1.19 5.03 -0.39
CA VAL A 59 1.50 5.55 0.95
C VAL A 59 2.42 6.77 0.87
N ALA A 60 2.25 7.71 1.78
CA ALA A 60 3.18 8.80 2.01
C ALA A 60 4.23 8.34 3.04
N GLY A 61 5.36 7.83 2.54
CA GLY A 61 6.49 7.46 3.38
C GLY A 61 7.41 8.66 3.69
N PRO A 62 8.42 8.46 4.56
CA PRO A 62 9.37 9.54 4.91
C PRO A 62 10.16 10.11 3.73
N GLU A 63 10.35 9.32 2.68
CA GLU A 63 11.10 9.71 1.47
C GLU A 63 10.20 10.12 0.30
N GLY A 64 8.89 10.19 0.53
CA GLY A 64 7.90 10.53 -0.46
C GLY A 64 6.87 9.42 -0.70
N GLU A 65 6.12 9.58 -1.79
CA GLU A 65 5.08 8.62 -2.15
C GLU A 65 5.68 7.29 -2.60
N ALA A 66 5.10 6.20 -2.12
CA ALA A 66 5.52 4.84 -2.46
C ALA A 66 4.30 3.91 -2.58
N VAL A 67 4.47 2.79 -3.28
CA VAL A 67 3.49 1.71 -3.34
C VAL A 67 4.00 0.57 -2.46
N LYS A 68 3.19 0.13 -1.49
CA LYS A 68 3.56 -0.90 -0.52
C LYS A 68 2.36 -1.77 -0.15
N ARG A 69 2.64 -2.95 0.38
CA ARG A 69 1.62 -3.87 0.89
C ARG A 69 1.45 -3.73 2.39
N VAL A 70 0.20 -3.66 2.84
CA VAL A 70 -0.16 -3.61 4.26
C VAL A 70 0.03 -5.00 4.88
N LEU A 71 0.87 -5.10 5.90
CA LEU A 71 1.15 -6.37 6.60
C LEU A 71 0.86 -6.31 8.09
N GLY A 72 1.14 -5.21 8.76
CA GLY A 72 0.76 -5.00 10.15
C GLY A 72 -0.43 -4.07 10.28
N LEU A 73 -1.37 -4.44 11.11
CA LEU A 73 -2.57 -3.65 11.43
C LEU A 73 -2.43 -2.98 12.80
N PRO A 74 -3.24 -1.95 13.11
CA PRO A 74 -3.22 -1.31 14.42
C PRO A 74 -3.35 -2.33 15.57
N GLY A 75 -2.49 -2.18 16.58
CA GLY A 75 -2.42 -3.05 17.75
C GLY A 75 -1.54 -4.28 17.61
N GLU A 76 -1.07 -4.60 16.41
CA GLU A 76 -0.25 -5.79 16.15
C GLU A 76 1.24 -5.51 16.29
N THR A 77 2.01 -6.59 16.46
CA THR A 77 3.47 -6.59 16.37
C THR A 77 3.91 -7.47 15.21
N VAL A 78 4.70 -6.90 14.32
CA VAL A 78 5.29 -7.62 13.18
C VAL A 78 6.75 -7.86 13.45
N ALA A 79 7.18 -9.12 13.33
CA ALA A 79 8.58 -9.53 13.50
C ALA A 79 9.04 -10.23 12.22
N TRP A 80 10.32 -10.07 11.90
CA TRP A 80 10.95 -10.75 10.77
C TRP A 80 12.32 -11.32 11.18
N ALA A 81 12.65 -12.46 10.59
CA ALA A 81 13.95 -13.11 10.75
C ALA A 81 14.30 -13.81 9.43
N GLY A 82 15.23 -13.23 8.68
CA GLY A 82 15.50 -13.67 7.31
C GLY A 82 14.21 -13.65 6.47
N PRO A 83 13.82 -14.78 5.86
CA PRO A 83 12.64 -14.84 5.00
C PRO A 83 11.31 -14.89 5.77
N ASP A 84 11.33 -15.20 7.03
CA ASP A 84 10.11 -15.43 7.83
C ASP A 84 9.54 -14.11 8.34
N LEU A 85 8.24 -13.91 8.14
CA LEU A 85 7.47 -12.83 8.72
C LEU A 85 6.43 -13.41 9.70
N ARG A 86 6.29 -12.77 10.85
CA ARG A 86 5.32 -13.16 11.87
C ARG A 86 4.51 -11.95 12.32
N VAL A 87 3.23 -12.17 12.54
CA VAL A 87 2.31 -11.19 13.12
C VAL A 87 1.80 -11.76 14.43
N ASP A 88 2.04 -11.06 15.53
CA ASP A 88 1.71 -11.52 16.90
C ASP A 88 2.20 -12.94 17.17
N GLY A 89 3.43 -13.25 16.72
CA GLY A 89 4.09 -14.53 16.89
C GLY A 89 3.65 -15.63 15.91
N ARG A 90 2.65 -15.41 15.07
CA ARG A 90 2.18 -16.37 14.07
C ARG A 90 2.80 -16.10 12.72
N THR A 91 3.38 -17.13 12.10
CA THR A 91 3.94 -17.03 10.75
C THR A 91 2.86 -16.62 9.76
N LEU A 92 3.18 -15.59 8.96
CA LEU A 92 2.33 -15.13 7.88
C LEU A 92 2.73 -15.85 6.59
N ASP A 93 1.74 -16.40 5.89
CA ASP A 93 1.93 -16.89 4.53
C ASP A 93 1.93 -15.71 3.55
N GLU A 94 2.96 -15.63 2.73
CA GLU A 94 3.20 -14.52 1.83
C GLU A 94 3.45 -14.99 0.39
N PRO A 95 2.40 -15.49 -0.30
CA PRO A 95 2.56 -16.06 -1.65
C PRO A 95 3.02 -15.04 -2.70
N TRP A 96 2.90 -13.74 -2.42
CA TRP A 96 3.38 -12.65 -3.29
C TRP A 96 4.90 -12.41 -3.20
N VAL A 97 5.58 -12.93 -2.16
CA VAL A 97 7.01 -12.72 -1.98
C VAL A 97 7.81 -13.79 -2.72
N VAL A 98 8.35 -13.42 -3.86
CA VAL A 98 9.24 -14.28 -4.68
C VAL A 98 10.71 -14.03 -4.34
N HIS A 99 11.05 -12.80 -3.93
CA HIS A 99 12.38 -12.41 -3.50
C HIS A 99 12.39 -12.08 -2.01
N PRO A 100 12.51 -13.10 -1.14
CA PRO A 100 12.51 -12.88 0.30
C PRO A 100 13.83 -12.24 0.76
N GLU A 101 13.75 -11.48 1.85
CA GLU A 101 14.96 -11.06 2.56
C GLU A 101 15.63 -12.30 3.16
N ARG A 102 16.93 -12.39 3.00
CA ARG A 102 17.70 -13.55 3.51
C ARG A 102 18.50 -13.24 4.77
N ARG A 103 18.61 -11.96 5.13
CA ARG A 103 19.43 -11.49 6.24
C ARG A 103 18.66 -10.51 7.10
N GLY A 104 19.15 -10.38 8.33
CA GLY A 104 18.58 -9.44 9.28
C GLY A 104 17.34 -9.96 10.00
N SER A 105 17.08 -9.33 11.10
CA SER A 105 15.90 -9.60 11.94
C SER A 105 15.49 -8.31 12.62
N GLY A 106 14.25 -8.25 13.04
CA GLY A 106 13.71 -7.12 13.77
C GLY A 106 12.25 -7.30 14.10
N GLN A 107 11.71 -6.32 14.78
CA GLN A 107 10.28 -6.25 15.04
C GLN A 107 9.81 -4.80 15.14
N ARG A 108 8.54 -4.58 14.86
CA ARG A 108 7.85 -3.30 15.01
C ARG A 108 6.47 -3.52 15.61
N ALA A 109 6.16 -2.81 16.68
CA ALA A 109 4.79 -2.66 17.15
C ALA A 109 4.09 -1.63 16.26
N CYS A 110 2.93 -1.96 15.74
CA CYS A 110 2.17 -1.06 14.87
C CYS A 110 1.54 0.12 15.63
N GLY A 111 1.30 -0.04 16.95
CA GLY A 111 0.61 0.97 17.72
C GLY A 111 -0.75 1.29 17.11
N GLY A 112 -1.03 2.56 16.83
CA GLY A 112 -2.24 2.99 16.12
C GLY A 112 -2.10 3.01 14.59
N GLY A 113 -0.95 2.59 14.03
CA GLY A 113 -0.64 2.69 12.62
C GLY A 113 -0.62 1.35 11.90
N TYR A 114 -0.13 1.40 10.66
CA TYR A 114 -0.01 0.26 9.75
C TYR A 114 1.44 0.02 9.39
N LEU A 115 1.89 -1.21 9.43
CA LEU A 115 3.21 -1.57 8.92
C LEU A 115 3.07 -2.03 7.47
N VAL A 116 3.83 -1.39 6.59
CA VAL A 116 3.79 -1.67 5.16
C VAL A 116 5.16 -2.12 4.67
N LEU A 117 5.19 -3.14 3.80
CA LEU A 117 6.41 -3.69 3.22
C LEU A 117 6.30 -3.77 1.70
N GLY A 118 7.45 -3.74 1.03
CA GLY A 118 7.53 -4.12 -0.38
C GLY A 118 7.58 -5.64 -0.55
N ASP A 119 7.08 -6.14 -1.66
CA ASP A 119 7.08 -7.57 -1.99
C ASP A 119 8.48 -8.06 -2.37
N ASN A 120 9.25 -7.21 -3.07
CA ASN A 120 10.66 -7.45 -3.36
C ASN A 120 11.52 -6.99 -2.17
N ARG A 121 11.63 -7.83 -1.17
CA ARG A 121 12.20 -7.51 0.15
C ARG A 121 13.61 -6.90 0.11
N PRO A 122 14.55 -7.42 -0.71
CA PRO A 122 15.91 -6.85 -0.80
C PRO A 122 15.95 -5.46 -1.46
N GLU A 123 14.99 -5.16 -2.32
CA GLU A 123 14.90 -3.92 -3.12
C GLU A 123 13.87 -2.93 -2.54
N SER A 124 13.48 -3.10 -1.29
CA SER A 124 12.43 -2.28 -0.67
C SER A 124 12.93 -1.53 0.56
N LEU A 125 12.81 -0.23 0.51
CA LEU A 125 12.84 0.63 1.68
C LEU A 125 11.39 0.81 2.15
N ASP A 126 11.09 0.38 3.38
CA ASP A 126 9.72 0.23 3.86
C ASP A 126 9.60 0.27 5.40
N GLY A 127 8.51 -0.19 5.93
CA GLY A 127 8.17 -0.15 7.35
C GLY A 127 9.20 -0.82 8.27
N ARG A 128 10.03 -1.71 7.78
CA ARG A 128 11.15 -2.28 8.56
C ARG A 128 12.12 -1.18 9.00
N THR A 129 12.34 -0.20 8.15
CA THR A 129 13.18 0.98 8.40
C THR A 129 12.37 2.15 8.96
N TRP A 130 11.24 2.46 8.36
CA TRP A 130 10.43 3.63 8.70
C TRP A 130 9.66 3.50 10.02
N GLY A 131 9.30 2.26 10.38
CA GLY A 131 8.28 1.99 11.38
C GLY A 131 6.87 2.05 10.79
N PRO A 132 5.85 1.95 11.65
CA PRO A 132 4.46 2.01 11.21
C PRO A 132 4.07 3.42 10.74
N LEU A 133 3.19 3.48 9.74
CA LEU A 133 2.63 4.71 9.20
C LEU A 133 1.25 4.97 9.80
N PRO A 134 0.90 6.23 10.10
CA PRO A 134 -0.45 6.57 10.54
C PRO A 134 -1.46 6.36 9.39
N SER A 135 -2.73 6.18 9.71
CA SER A 135 -3.78 5.95 8.71
C SER A 135 -3.85 7.03 7.62
N GLN A 136 -3.55 8.29 7.99
CA GLN A 136 -3.53 9.43 7.06
C GLN A 136 -2.44 9.33 5.99
N ALA A 137 -1.40 8.53 6.23
CA ALA A 137 -0.34 8.29 5.25
C ALA A 137 -0.75 7.29 4.17
N LEU A 138 -1.81 6.50 4.38
CA LEU A 138 -2.35 5.59 3.38
C LEU A 138 -3.33 6.36 2.49
N GLN A 139 -2.88 6.73 1.30
CA GLN A 139 -3.55 7.72 0.43
C GLN A 139 -4.60 7.09 -0.50
N GLY A 140 -4.41 5.83 -0.88
CA GLY A 140 -5.34 5.14 -1.73
C GLY A 140 -4.97 3.67 -1.95
N ARG A 141 -5.98 2.84 -2.22
CA ARG A 141 -5.84 1.41 -2.45
C ARG A 141 -5.69 1.11 -3.94
N ILE A 142 -4.71 0.31 -4.30
CA ILE A 142 -4.54 -0.22 -5.67
C ILE A 142 -5.69 -1.21 -5.96
N LEU A 143 -6.29 -1.09 -7.15
CA LEU A 143 -7.39 -1.94 -7.62
C LEU A 143 -6.88 -3.08 -8.50
#